data_5bfee81c2672752d33dae121110f662d
#
_entry.id   5bfee81c2672752d33dae121110f662d
#
_cell.length_a   1.000
_cell.length_b   1.000
_cell.length_c   1.000
_cell.angle_alpha   90.00
_cell.angle_beta   90.00
_cell.angle_gamma   90.00
#
_symmetry.space_group_name_H-M   'P 1'
#
loop_
_entity.id
_entity.type
_entity.pdbx_description
1 polymer ?
#
loop_
_entity_poly.entity_id
_entity_poly.type
_entity_poly.pdbx_seq_one_letter_code
_entity_poly.pdbx_strand_id
1 'polypeptide(L)'
;MAEQGKPGYTYQDLHIGMSFRSPGRTITDADVLGFAGLTGDYSELHTSDVYARNSQFGRRVAHGMLGLAYAHGLMWPRTGELRETAIAFLGIAEWKLSAPSSSVTRSS
;
A
#
# COMPACT_ATOMS: atom_id res chain seq x y z
N MET A 1 -18.90 -6.39 -7.30
CA MET A 1 -17.69 -6.89 -7.93
C MET A 1 -17.00 -5.77 -8.67
N ALA A 2 -15.69 -5.76 -8.58
CA ALA A 2 -14.94 -4.74 -9.30
C ALA A 2 -15.06 -4.93 -10.80
N GLU A 3 -15.12 -3.85 -11.51
CA GLU A 3 -15.11 -3.92 -12.96
C GLU A 3 -13.78 -4.39 -13.46
N GLN A 4 -13.82 -5.23 -14.47
CA GLN A 4 -12.62 -5.67 -15.15
C GLN A 4 -12.40 -4.65 -16.25
N GLY A 5 -11.68 -3.69 -15.92
CA GLY A 5 -11.65 -2.57 -16.70
C GLY A 5 -11.40 -2.69 -18.16
N LYS A 6 -11.85 -1.71 -18.80
CA LYS A 6 -11.28 -1.31 -20.05
C LYS A 6 -10.05 -0.50 -19.70
N PRO A 7 -8.95 -0.63 -20.43
CA PRO A 7 -7.79 0.21 -20.19
C PRO A 7 -8.10 1.67 -20.52
N GLY A 8 -7.45 2.57 -19.81
CA GLY A 8 -7.55 3.97 -20.20
C GLY A 8 -8.81 4.69 -19.81
N TYR A 9 -9.30 4.46 -18.58
CA TYR A 9 -10.41 5.26 -18.07
C TYR A 9 -10.06 6.74 -18.12
N THR A 10 -11.02 7.54 -18.63
CA THR A 10 -10.90 9.00 -18.61
C THR A 10 -11.64 9.56 -17.41
N TYR A 11 -11.51 10.86 -17.18
CA TYR A 11 -12.22 11.52 -16.09
C TYR A 11 -13.72 11.27 -16.17
N GLN A 12 -14.29 11.28 -17.37
CA GLN A 12 -15.71 11.05 -17.55
C GLN A 12 -16.15 9.64 -17.24
N ASP A 13 -15.23 8.69 -17.28
CA ASP A 13 -15.56 7.29 -16.98
C ASP A 13 -15.64 7.03 -15.48
N LEU A 14 -15.06 7.91 -14.67
CA LEU A 14 -14.98 7.71 -13.23
C LEU A 14 -16.21 8.30 -12.54
N HIS A 15 -16.70 7.59 -11.53
CA HIS A 15 -17.84 8.07 -10.77
C HIS A 15 -17.73 7.62 -9.32
N ILE A 16 -18.42 8.33 -8.44
CA ILE A 16 -18.44 8.03 -7.02
C ILE A 16 -19.08 6.66 -6.79
N GLY A 17 -18.47 5.85 -5.96
CA GLY A 17 -18.94 4.50 -5.67
C GLY A 17 -18.33 3.43 -6.55
N MET A 18 -17.59 3.83 -7.58
CA MET A 18 -16.87 2.92 -8.44
C MET A 18 -15.81 2.18 -7.65
N SER A 19 -15.61 0.91 -7.95
CA SER A 19 -14.58 0.11 -7.27
C SER A 19 -13.78 -0.72 -8.25
N PHE A 20 -12.56 -1.00 -7.86
CA PHE A 20 -11.66 -1.84 -8.65
C PHE A 20 -11.03 -2.86 -7.71
N ARG A 21 -10.66 -4.00 -8.24
CA ARG A 21 -10.03 -5.05 -7.46
C ARG A 21 -8.58 -5.20 -7.90
N SER A 22 -7.67 -5.06 -6.94
CA SER A 22 -6.26 -5.30 -7.19
C SER A 22 -5.87 -6.68 -6.67
N PRO A 23 -4.72 -7.21 -7.11
CA PRO A 23 -4.18 -8.40 -6.45
C PRO A 23 -3.71 -8.05 -5.05
N GLY A 24 -3.67 -9.04 -4.18
CA GLY A 24 -3.06 -8.89 -2.88
C GLY A 24 -1.57 -9.21 -2.96
N ARG A 25 -0.85 -8.87 -1.89
CA ARG A 25 0.52 -9.31 -1.75
C ARG A 25 0.88 -9.45 -0.29
N THR A 26 1.83 -10.32 -0.01
CA THR A 26 2.33 -10.51 1.34
C THR A 26 3.44 -9.51 1.61
N ILE A 27 3.38 -8.88 2.78
CA ILE A 27 4.45 -8.00 3.23
C ILE A 27 5.48 -8.88 3.93
N THR A 28 6.71 -8.83 3.44
CA THR A 28 7.81 -9.63 3.99
C THR A 28 8.76 -8.76 4.80
N ASP A 29 9.64 -9.41 5.58
CA ASP A 29 10.68 -8.68 6.30
C ASP A 29 11.59 -7.93 5.33
N ALA A 30 11.88 -8.52 4.19
CA ALA A 30 12.70 -7.86 3.18
C ALA A 30 12.04 -6.58 2.68
N ASP A 31 10.70 -6.59 2.54
CA ASP A 31 9.96 -5.41 2.11
C ASP A 31 10.09 -4.30 3.14
N VAL A 32 9.95 -4.63 4.42
CA VAL A 32 10.03 -3.63 5.49
C VAL A 32 11.44 -3.05 5.58
N LEU A 33 12.46 -3.90 5.54
CA LEU A 33 13.85 -3.45 5.60
C LEU A 33 14.23 -2.67 4.35
N GLY A 34 13.72 -3.08 3.18
CA GLY A 34 13.95 -2.35 1.95
C GLY A 34 13.33 -0.97 1.99
N PHE A 35 12.12 -0.86 2.53
CA PHE A 35 11.47 0.43 2.66
C PHE A 35 12.20 1.33 3.66
N ALA A 36 12.69 0.74 4.76
CA ALA A 36 13.52 1.48 5.72
C ALA A 36 14.77 2.04 5.03
N GLY A 37 15.40 1.23 4.18
CA GLY A 37 16.57 1.68 3.43
C GLY A 37 16.25 2.74 2.41
N LEU A 38 15.10 2.63 1.77
CA LEU A 38 14.67 3.58 0.76
C LEU A 38 14.35 4.95 1.35
N THR A 39 13.72 4.97 2.53
CA THR A 39 13.23 6.21 3.14
C THR A 39 14.13 6.77 4.22
N GLY A 40 15.01 5.94 4.77
CA GLY A 40 15.81 6.30 5.95
C GLY A 40 15.09 6.10 7.27
N ASP A 41 13.87 5.57 7.27
CA ASP A 41 13.10 5.36 8.49
C ASP A 41 13.43 3.99 9.08
N TYR A 42 14.47 3.95 9.89
CA TYR A 42 14.91 2.75 10.61
C TYR A 42 14.36 2.69 12.03
N SER A 43 13.22 3.27 12.29
CA SER A 43 12.60 3.25 13.61
C SER A 43 12.58 1.81 14.15
N GLU A 44 12.91 1.66 15.43
CA GLU A 44 13.01 0.34 16.04
C GLU A 44 11.68 -0.42 16.03
N LEU A 45 10.57 0.26 15.97
CA LEU A 45 9.28 -0.39 15.86
C LEU A 45 9.18 -1.25 14.59
N HIS A 46 9.90 -0.87 13.55
CA HIS A 46 9.90 -1.60 12.28
C HIS A 46 11.07 -2.57 12.16
N THR A 47 12.15 -2.34 12.89
CA THR A 47 13.42 -3.03 12.65
C THR A 47 13.91 -3.89 13.80
N SER A 48 13.38 -3.74 15.01
CA SER A 48 13.86 -4.47 16.18
C SER A 48 12.76 -5.32 16.80
N ASP A 49 12.95 -6.64 16.77
CA ASP A 49 11.99 -7.55 17.42
C ASP A 49 11.95 -7.34 18.92
N VAL A 50 13.09 -7.06 19.53
CA VAL A 50 13.16 -6.84 21.00
C VAL A 50 12.36 -5.61 21.37
N TYR A 51 12.57 -4.52 20.68
CA TYR A 51 11.84 -3.28 20.92
C TYR A 51 10.34 -3.47 20.69
N ALA A 52 9.99 -4.07 19.56
CA ALA A 52 8.60 -4.22 19.16
C ALA A 52 7.82 -5.15 20.06
N ARG A 53 8.49 -6.16 20.62
CA ARG A 53 7.85 -7.08 21.54
C ARG A 53 7.29 -6.37 22.77
N ASN A 54 7.93 -5.31 23.19
CA ASN A 54 7.52 -4.52 24.34
C ASN A 54 6.65 -3.32 23.98
N SER A 55 6.30 -3.19 22.70
CA SER A 55 5.42 -2.11 22.25
C SER A 55 3.95 -2.54 22.37
N GLN A 56 3.07 -1.57 22.15
CA GLN A 56 1.64 -1.86 22.19
C GLN A 56 1.19 -2.86 21.12
N PHE A 57 2.00 -3.06 20.09
CA PHE A 57 1.67 -4.01 19.01
C PHE A 57 2.20 -5.42 19.30
N GLY A 58 3.15 -5.58 20.20
CA GLY A 58 3.72 -6.87 20.56
C GLY A 58 4.63 -7.50 19.53
N ARG A 59 4.81 -6.88 18.38
CA ARG A 59 5.66 -7.37 17.29
C ARG A 59 5.98 -6.21 16.35
N ARG A 60 6.96 -6.42 15.48
CA ARG A 60 7.28 -5.40 14.48
C ARG A 60 6.09 -5.18 13.56
N VAL A 61 5.89 -3.94 13.18
CA VAL A 61 4.85 -3.56 12.23
C VAL A 61 5.50 -2.87 11.04
N ALA A 62 4.84 -2.95 9.90
CA ALA A 62 5.33 -2.27 8.70
C ALA A 62 5.05 -0.78 8.81
N HIS A 63 5.87 0.00 8.09
CA HIS A 63 5.63 1.44 7.99
C HIS A 63 4.25 1.68 7.40
N GLY A 64 3.54 2.66 7.95
CA GLY A 64 2.22 3.01 7.40
C GLY A 64 2.30 3.44 5.94
N MET A 65 3.35 4.18 5.59
CA MET A 65 3.55 4.63 4.22
C MET A 65 3.85 3.47 3.27
N LEU A 66 4.39 2.37 3.77
CA LEU A 66 4.62 1.18 2.94
C LEU A 66 3.29 0.61 2.44
N GLY A 67 2.30 0.54 3.32
CA GLY A 67 0.98 0.07 2.92
C GLY A 67 0.36 0.95 1.85
N LEU A 68 0.49 2.25 1.98
CA LEU A 68 0.00 3.19 0.98
C LEU A 68 0.74 3.00 -0.35
N ALA A 69 2.06 2.85 -0.30
CA ALA A 69 2.84 2.65 -1.50
C ALA A 69 2.44 1.36 -2.23
N TYR A 70 2.18 0.30 -1.49
CA TYR A 70 1.72 -0.96 -2.08
C TYR A 70 0.34 -0.81 -2.70
N ALA A 71 -0.58 -0.15 -2.00
CA ALA A 71 -1.91 0.08 -2.54
C ALA A 71 -1.85 0.82 -3.86
N HIS A 72 -1.01 1.85 -3.91
CA HIS A 72 -0.80 2.61 -5.15
C HIS A 72 -0.21 1.73 -6.24
N GLY A 73 0.85 1.01 -5.90
CA GLY A 73 1.55 0.18 -6.89
C GLY A 73 0.72 -0.94 -7.46
N LEU A 74 -0.11 -1.56 -6.63
CA LEU A 74 -0.93 -2.69 -7.07
C LEU A 74 -2.03 -2.29 -8.05
N MET A 75 -2.34 -1.00 -8.14
CA MET A 75 -3.33 -0.52 -9.10
C MET A 75 -2.87 -0.62 -10.55
N TRP A 76 -1.57 -0.56 -10.78
CA TRP A 76 -1.05 -0.37 -12.13
C TRP A 76 -0.90 -1.66 -12.94
N PRO A 77 -0.19 -2.69 -12.45
CA PRO A 77 0.08 -3.84 -13.31
C PRO A 77 -1.14 -4.72 -13.53
N ARG A 78 -2.07 -4.72 -12.60
CA ARG A 78 -3.21 -5.64 -12.67
C ARG A 78 -4.42 -5.01 -13.31
N THR A 79 -4.79 -3.84 -12.85
CA THR A 79 -6.02 -3.24 -13.30
C THR A 79 -5.87 -2.54 -14.64
N GLY A 80 -4.79 -1.79 -14.79
CA GLY A 80 -4.50 -1.11 -16.05
C GLY A 80 -5.45 0.00 -16.42
N GLU A 81 -6.48 0.24 -15.62
CA GLU A 81 -7.53 1.17 -15.98
C GLU A 81 -7.03 2.59 -16.19
N LEU A 82 -6.02 2.97 -15.44
CA LEU A 82 -5.49 4.32 -15.51
C LEU A 82 -4.16 4.41 -16.28
N ARG A 83 -3.64 3.27 -16.74
CA ARG A 83 -2.29 3.22 -17.28
C ARG A 83 -2.08 4.11 -18.49
N GLU A 84 -3.06 4.18 -19.36
CA GLU A 84 -2.93 4.95 -20.59
C GLU A 84 -3.28 6.43 -20.41
N THR A 85 -4.04 6.74 -19.36
CA THR A 85 -4.61 8.08 -19.22
C THR A 85 -4.07 8.87 -18.04
N ALA A 86 -3.48 8.21 -17.04
CA ALA A 86 -2.93 8.91 -15.90
C ALA A 86 -1.61 9.57 -16.29
N ILE A 87 -1.49 10.85 -15.96
CA ILE A 87 -0.30 11.64 -16.29
C ILE A 87 0.63 11.75 -15.10
N ALA A 88 0.07 12.00 -13.91
CA ALA A 88 0.87 12.22 -12.71
C ALA A 88 0.05 11.97 -11.47
N PHE A 89 0.74 11.57 -10.40
CA PHE A 89 0.15 11.49 -9.07
C PHE A 89 0.33 12.84 -8.40
N LEU A 90 -0.77 13.47 -8.01
CA LEU A 90 -0.72 14.80 -7.43
C LEU A 90 -0.87 14.81 -5.92
N GLY A 91 -1.65 13.91 -5.36
CA GLY A 91 -1.82 13.90 -3.93
C GLY A 91 -2.97 13.03 -3.46
N ILE A 92 -3.07 12.95 -2.15
CA ILE A 92 -4.14 12.24 -1.46
C ILE A 92 -4.68 13.19 -0.42
N ALA A 93 -6.02 13.37 -0.42
CA ALA A 93 -6.64 14.29 0.52
C ALA A 93 -6.59 13.76 1.95
N GLU A 94 -6.78 12.44 2.11
CA GLU A 94 -6.79 11.84 3.44
C GLU A 94 -6.39 10.37 3.35
N TRP A 95 -5.55 9.93 4.28
CA TRP A 95 -5.17 8.53 4.41
C TRP A 95 -5.16 8.15 5.88
N LYS A 96 -5.93 7.14 6.24
CA LYS A 96 -6.02 6.68 7.63
C LYS A 96 -5.64 5.23 7.74
N LEU A 97 -4.96 4.89 8.83
CA LEU A 97 -4.62 3.52 9.14
C LEU A 97 -5.57 3.01 10.21
N SER A 98 -6.37 2.02 9.88
CA SER A 98 -7.32 1.45 10.83
C SER A 98 -6.71 0.31 11.65
N ALA A 99 -5.62 -0.29 11.16
CA ALA A 99 -4.92 -1.35 11.85
C ALA A 99 -3.47 -1.39 11.39
N PRO A 100 -2.52 -1.80 12.27
CA PRO A 100 -1.13 -1.93 11.85
C PRO A 100 -0.95 -3.12 10.92
N SER A 101 0.05 -3.04 10.04
CA SER A 101 0.48 -4.15 9.20
C SER A 101 1.76 -4.74 9.76
N SER A 102 1.96 -6.03 9.57
CA SER A 102 3.20 -6.70 9.96
C SER A 102 3.77 -7.43 8.77
N SER A 103 5.00 -7.93 8.94
CA SER A 103 5.74 -8.55 7.83
C SER A 103 5.05 -9.77 7.24
N VAL A 104 4.11 -10.37 7.94
CA VAL A 104 3.38 -11.53 7.42
C VAL A 104 1.94 -11.19 7.03
N THR A 105 1.56 -9.94 7.09
CA THR A 105 0.20 -9.50 6.78
C THR A 105 0.08 -9.25 5.28
N ARG A 106 -1.00 -9.72 4.68
CA ARG A 106 -1.27 -9.43 3.28
C ARG A 106 -1.80 -8.02 3.15
N SER A 107 -1.29 -7.34 2.13
CA SER A 107 -1.77 -6.02 1.74
C SER A 107 -2.78 -6.19 0.61
N SER A 108 -3.98 -5.77 0.80
CA SER A 108 -4.99 -5.89 -0.25
C SER A 108 -6.05 -4.82 -0.13
#